data_738f825fc0541133b3c715f3a7110da2
#
_entry.id   738f825fc0541133b3c715f3a7110da2
#
_cell.length_a   1.000
_cell.length_b   1.000
_cell.length_c   1.000
_cell.angle_alpha   90.00
_cell.angle_beta   90.00
_cell.angle_gamma   90.00
#
_symmetry.space_group_name_H-M   'P 1'
#
loop_
_entity.id
_entity.type
_entity.pdbx_description
1 polymer ?
#
loop_
_entity_poly.entity_id
_entity_poly.type
_entity_poly.pdbx_seq_one_letter_code
_entity_poly.pdbx_strand_id
1 'polypeptide(L)'
;MAYVIADLEAMAAAAADLAGVNSAIAAANGIAAVPTTAVQACAGDQVSAAVAALFAAHAQGYQSISTQMSAMHDQLVQTLSASSASYAGAEASNAAQASLDLINAPTQALLGRPLIGNGADGATVGRIGTPGGAGGLLYGNGGRGGDS
;
A
#
# COMPACT_ATOMS: atom_id res chain seq x y z
N MET A 1 0.61 -24.85 5.24
CA MET A 1 0.26 -23.44 5.01
C MET A 1 1.00 -22.98 3.76
N ALA A 2 0.33 -22.35 2.81
CA ALA A 2 1.00 -21.79 1.64
C ALA A 2 1.63 -20.45 2.06
N TYR A 3 2.94 -20.33 1.92
CA TYR A 3 3.62 -19.06 2.10
C TYR A 3 3.51 -18.28 0.78
N VAL A 4 2.97 -17.09 0.84
CA VAL A 4 3.02 -16.11 -0.26
C VAL A 4 4.23 -15.22 0.02
N ILE A 5 5.25 -15.35 -0.81
CA ILE A 5 6.40 -14.44 -0.77
C ILE A 5 6.07 -13.28 -1.71
N ALA A 6 5.89 -12.08 -1.16
CA ALA A 6 5.71 -10.87 -1.95
C ALA A 6 7.10 -10.37 -2.40
N ASP A 7 7.29 -10.24 -3.72
CA ASP A 7 8.47 -9.59 -4.26
C ASP A 7 8.28 -8.06 -4.16
N LEU A 8 8.80 -7.48 -3.09
CA LEU A 8 8.65 -6.06 -2.77
C LEU A 8 9.35 -5.16 -3.78
N GLU A 9 10.46 -5.63 -4.34
CA GLU A 9 11.22 -4.89 -5.36
C GLU A 9 10.44 -4.83 -6.67
N ALA A 10 9.87 -5.96 -7.10
CA ALA A 10 8.99 -6.00 -8.27
C ALA A 10 7.74 -5.13 -8.10
N MET A 11 7.14 -5.10 -6.91
CA MET A 11 5.99 -4.23 -6.63
C MET A 11 6.36 -2.74 -6.68
N ALA A 12 7.50 -2.36 -6.12
CA ALA A 12 7.99 -0.99 -6.17
C ALA A 12 8.33 -0.56 -7.60
N ALA A 13 8.98 -1.43 -8.38
CA ALA A 13 9.27 -1.20 -9.80
C ALA A 13 7.99 -1.01 -10.62
N ALA A 14 6.99 -1.88 -10.43
CA ALA A 14 5.70 -1.76 -11.11
C ALA A 14 4.98 -0.43 -10.77
N ALA A 15 5.04 0.02 -9.51
CA ALA A 15 4.48 1.32 -9.11
C ALA A 15 5.19 2.48 -9.81
N ALA A 16 6.53 2.43 -9.93
CA ALA A 16 7.32 3.43 -10.63
C ALA A 16 7.04 3.45 -12.14
N ASP A 17 6.93 2.28 -12.77
CA ASP A 17 6.58 2.16 -14.19
C ASP A 17 5.19 2.73 -14.48
N LEU A 18 4.21 2.42 -13.65
CA LEU A 18 2.87 2.98 -13.74
C LEU A 18 2.88 4.51 -13.59
N ALA A 19 3.63 5.07 -12.65
CA ALA A 19 3.78 6.52 -12.50
C ALA A 19 4.41 7.15 -13.76
N GLY A 20 5.40 6.48 -14.37
CA GLY A 20 6.01 6.88 -15.63
C GLY A 20 5.02 6.90 -16.79
N VAL A 21 4.16 5.89 -16.91
CA VAL A 21 3.08 5.82 -17.92
C VAL A 21 2.10 6.99 -17.74
N ASN A 22 1.66 7.28 -16.52
CA ASN A 22 0.74 8.40 -16.25
C ASN A 22 1.37 9.75 -16.67
N SER A 23 2.64 9.95 -16.33
CA SER A 23 3.39 11.15 -16.70
C SER A 23 3.49 11.33 -18.22
N ALA A 24 3.78 10.25 -18.97
CA ALA A 24 3.86 10.28 -20.43
C ALA A 24 2.50 10.60 -21.07
N ILE A 25 1.41 9.99 -20.58
CA ILE A 25 0.06 10.27 -21.07
C ILE A 25 -0.32 11.72 -20.78
N ALA A 26 -0.06 12.23 -19.57
CA ALA A 26 -0.36 13.60 -19.19
C ALA A 26 0.40 14.61 -20.06
N ALA A 27 1.68 14.34 -20.36
CA ALA A 27 2.47 15.17 -21.26
C ALA A 27 1.92 15.19 -22.69
N ALA A 28 1.56 14.02 -23.24
CA ALA A 28 0.97 13.89 -24.58
C ALA A 28 -0.38 14.64 -24.67
N ASN A 29 -1.24 14.46 -23.65
CA ASN A 29 -2.53 15.15 -23.57
C ASN A 29 -2.40 16.67 -23.42
N GLY A 30 -1.40 17.13 -22.68
CA GLY A 30 -1.06 18.55 -22.56
C GLY A 30 -0.66 19.17 -23.90
N ILE A 31 0.18 18.49 -24.68
CA ILE A 31 0.57 18.92 -26.02
C ILE A 31 -0.64 18.96 -26.96
N ALA A 32 -1.52 17.98 -26.89
CA ALA A 32 -2.71 17.88 -27.74
C ALA A 32 -3.85 18.87 -27.35
N ALA A 33 -3.85 19.39 -26.12
CA ALA A 33 -4.96 20.18 -25.61
C ALA A 33 -5.28 21.41 -26.44
N VAL A 34 -4.31 22.28 -26.70
CA VAL A 34 -4.52 23.53 -27.46
C VAL A 34 -4.94 23.25 -28.90
N PRO A 35 -4.22 22.46 -29.71
CA PRO A 35 -4.58 22.26 -31.11
C PRO A 35 -5.91 21.56 -31.31
N THR A 36 -6.39 20.78 -30.34
CA THR A 36 -7.68 20.08 -30.46
C THR A 36 -8.89 20.85 -29.91
N THR A 37 -8.66 21.70 -28.90
CA THR A 37 -9.77 22.52 -28.31
C THR A 37 -9.97 23.86 -29.02
N ALA A 38 -8.93 24.35 -29.74
CA ALA A 38 -8.97 25.63 -30.46
C ALA A 38 -9.10 25.45 -31.98
N VAL A 39 -9.84 24.43 -32.43
CA VAL A 39 -10.09 24.18 -33.87
C VAL A 39 -10.86 25.36 -34.45
N GLN A 40 -10.32 25.96 -35.51
CA GLN A 40 -10.96 27.05 -36.23
C GLN A 40 -11.89 26.54 -37.34
N ALA A 41 -12.98 27.26 -37.59
CA ALA A 41 -13.84 26.95 -38.72
C ALA A 41 -13.09 27.12 -40.05
N CYS A 42 -13.24 26.19 -40.98
CA CYS A 42 -12.55 26.22 -42.28
C CYS A 42 -13.07 27.31 -43.20
N ALA A 43 -14.29 27.80 -42.95
CA ALA A 43 -14.96 28.89 -43.73
C ALA A 43 -15.89 29.69 -42.82
N GLY A 44 -16.35 30.85 -43.32
CA GLY A 44 -17.29 31.74 -42.62
C GLY A 44 -18.76 31.29 -42.61
N ASP A 45 -19.04 30.03 -42.93
CA ASP A 45 -20.41 29.46 -42.99
C ASP A 45 -20.79 28.75 -41.69
N GLN A 46 -22.10 28.58 -41.48
CA GLN A 46 -22.64 27.98 -40.27
C GLN A 46 -22.27 26.50 -40.09
N VAL A 47 -22.05 25.78 -41.18
CA VAL A 47 -21.67 24.35 -41.12
C VAL A 47 -20.23 24.19 -40.63
N SER A 48 -19.31 24.98 -41.21
CA SER A 48 -17.92 25.00 -40.78
C SER A 48 -17.77 25.43 -39.31
N ALA A 49 -18.58 26.41 -38.87
CA ALA A 49 -18.60 26.83 -37.46
C ALA A 49 -19.16 25.74 -36.53
N ALA A 50 -20.23 25.05 -36.92
CA ALA A 50 -20.81 23.96 -36.15
C ALA A 50 -19.87 22.75 -36.03
N VAL A 51 -19.16 22.41 -37.09
CA VAL A 51 -18.13 21.32 -37.07
C VAL A 51 -16.96 21.66 -36.15
N ALA A 52 -16.45 22.88 -36.22
CA ALA A 52 -15.36 23.34 -35.33
C ALA A 52 -15.82 23.29 -33.87
N ALA A 53 -17.04 23.76 -33.56
CA ALA A 53 -17.58 23.70 -32.21
C ALA A 53 -17.76 22.27 -31.70
N LEU A 54 -18.19 21.32 -32.56
CA LEU A 54 -18.30 19.90 -32.20
C LEU A 54 -16.94 19.32 -31.82
N PHE A 55 -15.90 19.56 -32.63
CA PHE A 55 -14.56 19.07 -32.32
C PHE A 55 -14.01 19.70 -31.03
N ALA A 56 -14.19 21.00 -30.83
CA ALA A 56 -13.76 21.69 -29.61
C ALA A 56 -14.48 21.11 -28.37
N ALA A 57 -15.79 20.90 -28.42
CA ALA A 57 -16.56 20.30 -27.33
C ALA A 57 -16.12 18.87 -27.04
N HIS A 58 -15.87 18.06 -28.07
CA HIS A 58 -15.37 16.69 -27.91
C HIS A 58 -13.97 16.69 -27.24
N ALA A 59 -13.07 17.55 -27.70
CA ALA A 59 -11.73 17.68 -27.13
C ALA A 59 -11.77 18.13 -25.67
N GLN A 60 -12.63 19.06 -25.29
CA GLN A 60 -12.83 19.48 -23.90
C GLN A 60 -13.36 18.33 -23.04
N GLY A 61 -14.33 17.58 -23.54
CA GLY A 61 -14.82 16.37 -22.87
C GLY A 61 -13.70 15.33 -22.63
N TYR A 62 -12.87 15.09 -23.65
CA TYR A 62 -11.71 14.21 -23.55
C TYR A 62 -10.71 14.70 -22.48
N GLN A 63 -10.37 16.00 -22.44
CA GLN A 63 -9.46 16.55 -21.43
C GLN A 63 -10.01 16.40 -20.01
N SER A 64 -11.31 16.55 -19.82
CA SER A 64 -11.96 16.31 -18.52
C SER A 64 -11.82 14.86 -18.08
N ILE A 65 -12.12 13.91 -18.97
CA ILE A 65 -11.96 12.46 -18.69
C ILE A 65 -10.49 12.11 -18.42
N SER A 66 -9.58 12.67 -19.22
CA SER A 66 -8.14 12.44 -19.04
C SER A 66 -7.65 12.87 -17.66
N THR A 67 -8.11 14.03 -17.18
CA THR A 67 -7.78 14.51 -15.82
C THR A 67 -8.30 13.57 -14.74
N GLN A 68 -9.52 13.09 -14.87
CA GLN A 68 -10.10 12.13 -13.91
C GLN A 68 -9.35 10.78 -13.94
N MET A 69 -8.99 10.31 -15.13
CA MET A 69 -8.23 9.08 -15.31
C MET A 69 -6.83 9.19 -14.68
N SER A 70 -6.16 10.33 -14.86
CA SER A 70 -4.85 10.60 -14.23
C SER A 70 -4.96 10.56 -12.71
N ALA A 71 -5.97 11.19 -12.12
CA ALA A 71 -6.18 11.17 -10.67
C ALA A 71 -6.44 9.75 -10.14
N MET A 72 -7.25 8.95 -10.86
CA MET A 72 -7.49 7.55 -10.50
C MET A 72 -6.21 6.70 -10.62
N HIS A 73 -5.40 6.96 -11.62
CA HIS A 73 -4.12 6.28 -11.81
C HIS A 73 -3.13 6.60 -10.68
N ASP A 74 -3.04 7.86 -10.28
CA ASP A 74 -2.21 8.28 -9.14
C ASP A 74 -2.67 7.59 -7.83
N GLN A 75 -3.97 7.45 -7.63
CA GLN A 75 -4.51 6.72 -6.47
C GLN A 75 -4.14 5.23 -6.52
N LEU A 76 -4.17 4.62 -7.70
CA LEU A 76 -3.72 3.22 -7.88
C LEU A 76 -2.24 3.06 -7.51
N VAL A 77 -1.37 3.95 -8.00
CA VAL A 77 0.08 3.96 -7.69
C VAL A 77 0.32 4.12 -6.19
N GLN A 78 -0.40 5.04 -5.55
CA GLN A 78 -0.31 5.23 -4.09
C GLN A 78 -0.75 3.99 -3.32
N THR A 79 -1.85 3.35 -3.73
CA THR A 79 -2.36 2.13 -3.10
C THR A 79 -1.37 0.98 -3.24
N LEU A 80 -0.76 0.82 -4.41
CA LEU A 80 0.26 -0.20 -4.66
C LEU A 80 1.51 0.03 -3.80
N SER A 81 1.96 1.28 -3.71
CA SER A 81 3.11 1.67 -2.89
C SER A 81 2.84 1.44 -1.39
N ALA A 82 1.66 1.81 -0.90
CA ALA A 82 1.25 1.59 0.49
C ALA A 82 1.15 0.09 0.82
N SER A 83 0.64 -0.72 -0.11
CA SER A 83 0.59 -2.17 0.03
C SER A 83 1.99 -2.78 0.11
N SER A 84 2.91 -2.36 -0.76
CA SER A 84 4.31 -2.79 -0.72
C SER A 84 4.97 -2.46 0.62
N ALA A 85 4.78 -1.24 1.14
CA ALA A 85 5.30 -0.83 2.45
C ALA A 85 4.71 -1.67 3.60
N SER A 86 3.43 -2.02 3.53
CA SER A 86 2.78 -2.88 4.51
C SER A 86 3.38 -4.28 4.53
N TYR A 87 3.62 -4.88 3.35
CA TYR A 87 4.31 -6.17 3.25
C TYR A 87 5.74 -6.09 3.78
N ALA A 88 6.49 -5.02 3.45
CA ALA A 88 7.84 -4.81 3.98
C ALA A 88 7.86 -4.77 5.53
N GLY A 89 6.89 -4.08 6.13
CA GLY A 89 6.73 -4.04 7.57
C GLY A 89 6.43 -5.40 8.19
N ALA A 90 5.57 -6.19 7.55
CA ALA A 90 5.26 -7.54 7.98
C ALA A 90 6.49 -8.47 7.89
N GLU A 91 7.24 -8.43 6.79
CA GLU A 91 8.47 -9.21 6.63
C GLU A 91 9.53 -8.83 7.66
N ALA A 92 9.73 -7.53 7.92
CA ALA A 92 10.64 -7.06 8.96
C ALA A 92 10.23 -7.57 10.36
N SER A 93 8.94 -7.56 10.67
CA SER A 93 8.42 -8.07 11.94
C SER A 93 8.60 -9.57 12.05
N ASN A 94 8.36 -10.33 11.00
CA ASN A 94 8.55 -11.78 10.95
C ASN A 94 10.04 -12.15 11.12
N ALA A 95 10.95 -11.42 10.48
CA ALA A 95 12.39 -11.61 10.62
C ALA A 95 12.88 -11.31 12.05
N ALA A 96 12.36 -10.23 12.66
CA ALA A 96 12.66 -9.91 14.06
C ALA A 96 12.16 -11.00 15.01
N GLN A 97 10.94 -11.52 14.80
CA GLN A 97 10.39 -12.61 15.61
C GLN A 97 11.20 -13.90 15.43
N ALA A 98 11.54 -14.27 14.20
CA ALA A 98 12.38 -15.44 13.95
C ALA A 98 13.75 -15.35 14.63
N SER A 99 14.34 -14.15 14.68
CA SER A 99 15.60 -13.91 15.39
C SER A 99 15.43 -14.07 16.90
N LEU A 100 14.35 -13.56 17.47
CA LEU A 100 14.02 -13.73 18.89
C LEU A 100 13.77 -15.20 19.23
N ASP A 101 13.06 -15.95 18.39
CA ASP A 101 12.79 -17.37 18.60
C ASP A 101 14.10 -18.17 18.61
N LEU A 102 15.04 -17.86 17.73
CA LEU A 102 16.36 -18.49 17.70
C LEU A 102 17.17 -18.19 18.97
N ILE A 103 17.17 -16.94 19.45
CA ILE A 103 17.85 -16.51 20.68
C ILE A 103 17.21 -17.17 21.91
N ASN A 104 15.89 -17.29 21.93
CA ASN A 104 15.12 -17.81 23.05
C ASN A 104 15.10 -19.34 23.13
N ALA A 105 15.29 -20.05 22.01
CA ALA A 105 15.16 -21.51 21.94
C ALA A 105 16.01 -22.26 22.99
N PRO A 106 17.29 -21.94 23.22
CA PRO A 106 18.10 -22.66 24.22
C PRO A 106 17.60 -22.46 25.66
N THR A 107 17.24 -21.24 26.03
CA THR A 107 16.76 -20.92 27.38
C THR A 107 15.35 -21.44 27.62
N GLN A 108 14.53 -21.44 26.59
CA GLN A 108 13.19 -22.02 26.63
C GLN A 108 13.27 -23.54 26.85
N ALA A 109 14.20 -24.23 26.16
CA ALA A 109 14.35 -25.68 26.28
C ALA A 109 14.96 -26.09 27.64
N LEU A 110 15.91 -25.32 28.19
CA LEU A 110 16.61 -25.67 29.43
C LEU A 110 15.89 -25.18 30.69
N LEU A 111 15.26 -24.01 30.63
CA LEU A 111 14.73 -23.29 31.80
C LEU A 111 13.22 -23.02 31.72
N GLY A 112 12.58 -23.37 30.60
CA GLY A 112 11.14 -23.12 30.38
C GLY A 112 10.78 -21.63 30.28
N ARG A 113 11.78 -20.77 30.06
CA ARG A 113 11.61 -19.30 29.99
C ARG A 113 12.42 -18.70 28.84
N PRO A 114 11.88 -17.67 28.13
CA PRO A 114 12.67 -16.99 27.12
C PRO A 114 13.80 -16.17 27.75
N LEU A 115 14.85 -15.93 27.00
CA LEU A 115 15.92 -15.01 27.39
C LEU A 115 15.44 -13.55 27.31
N ILE A 116 14.77 -13.22 26.18
CA ILE A 116 14.24 -11.88 25.88
C ILE A 116 12.77 -12.05 25.46
N GLY A 117 11.87 -11.35 26.13
CA GLY A 117 10.44 -11.30 25.77
C GLY A 117 9.52 -11.13 26.97
N ASN A 118 8.33 -10.68 26.73
CA ASN A 118 7.30 -10.55 27.76
C ASN A 118 6.67 -11.91 28.05
N GLY A 119 6.24 -12.12 29.30
CA GLY A 119 5.42 -13.25 29.66
C GLY A 119 4.05 -13.19 28.97
N ALA A 120 3.47 -14.34 28.69
CA ALA A 120 2.12 -14.42 28.14
C ALA A 120 1.10 -13.94 29.17
N ASP A 121 0.08 -13.20 28.70
CA ASP A 121 -1.03 -12.80 29.59
C ASP A 121 -1.85 -14.01 30.02
N GLY A 122 -2.35 -13.98 31.23
CA GLY A 122 -3.26 -14.99 31.77
C GLY A 122 -4.60 -14.92 31.02
N ALA A 123 -5.21 -16.05 30.82
CA ALA A 123 -6.53 -16.17 30.21
C ALA A 123 -7.63 -16.17 31.27
N THR A 124 -8.80 -15.66 30.94
CA THR A 124 -10.03 -15.83 31.74
C THR A 124 -10.82 -17.01 31.19
N VAL A 125 -10.93 -18.08 31.94
CA VAL A 125 -11.69 -19.27 31.55
C VAL A 125 -12.91 -19.36 32.48
N GLY A 126 -14.08 -19.10 31.94
CA GLY A 126 -15.33 -18.99 32.73
C GLY A 126 -15.30 -17.72 33.57
N ARG A 127 -15.17 -17.86 34.91
CA ARG A 127 -15.02 -16.76 35.87
C ARG A 127 -13.73 -16.84 36.66
N ILE A 128 -12.76 -17.60 36.17
CA ILE A 128 -11.50 -17.81 36.87
C ILE A 128 -10.38 -17.25 36.00
N GLY A 129 -9.69 -16.24 36.51
CA GLY A 129 -8.48 -15.71 35.86
C GLY A 129 -7.29 -16.62 36.17
N THR A 130 -6.47 -16.91 35.13
CA THR A 130 -5.18 -17.57 35.33
C THR A 130 -4.06 -16.54 35.53
N PRO A 131 -3.00 -16.87 36.28
CA PRO A 131 -1.86 -15.96 36.42
C PRO A 131 -1.17 -15.72 35.09
N GLY A 132 -0.62 -14.53 34.90
CA GLY A 132 0.25 -14.24 33.75
C GLY A 132 1.57 -14.99 33.83
N GLY A 133 2.17 -15.22 32.68
CA GLY A 133 3.47 -15.86 32.54
C GLY A 133 4.63 -14.99 33.04
N ALA A 134 5.75 -15.61 33.42
CA ALA A 134 6.97 -14.89 33.80
C ALA A 134 7.62 -14.25 32.58
N GLY A 135 8.16 -13.04 32.71
CA GLY A 135 8.96 -12.38 31.66
C GLY A 135 10.31 -13.06 31.41
N GLY A 136 11.02 -12.57 30.39
CA GLY A 136 12.33 -13.08 30.00
C GLY A 136 13.39 -12.99 31.10
N LEU A 137 14.45 -13.75 30.95
CA LEU A 137 15.53 -13.82 31.94
C LEU A 137 16.39 -12.53 31.96
N LEU A 138 16.65 -11.96 30.79
CA LEU A 138 17.44 -10.73 30.66
C LEU A 138 16.56 -9.48 30.51
N TYR A 139 15.50 -9.60 29.72
CA TYR A 139 14.62 -8.47 29.40
C TYR A 139 13.20 -8.92 29.08
N GLY A 140 12.25 -8.21 29.64
CA GLY A 140 10.81 -8.42 29.40
C GLY A 140 9.99 -8.32 30.68
N ASN A 141 8.74 -7.98 30.52
CA ASN A 141 7.77 -7.86 31.63
C ASN A 141 7.03 -9.19 31.82
N GLY A 142 6.58 -9.45 33.05
CA GLY A 142 5.59 -10.51 33.28
C GLY A 142 4.26 -10.19 32.57
N GLY A 143 3.53 -11.23 32.17
CA GLY A 143 2.18 -11.11 31.61
C GLY A 143 1.20 -10.65 32.68
N ARG A 144 0.08 -10.07 32.22
CA ARG A 144 -1.04 -9.70 33.11
C ARG A 144 -1.78 -10.95 33.59
N GLY A 145 -2.34 -10.94 34.81
CA GLY A 145 -3.31 -11.94 35.21
C GLY A 145 -4.61 -11.80 34.44
N GLY A 146 -5.31 -12.92 34.21
CA GLY A 146 -6.67 -12.88 33.68
C GLY A 146 -7.66 -12.30 34.69
N ASP A 147 -8.73 -11.69 34.20
CA ASP A 147 -9.82 -11.14 35.05
C ASP A 147 -10.63 -12.27 35.67
N SER A 148 -11.10 -12.05 36.90
CA SER A 148 -11.94 -12.98 37.66
C SER A 148 -13.31 -12.38 37.93
#